data_190d47f43c69aecef7a1d65ea3afb8c7
#
_entry.id   190d47f43c69aecef7a1d65ea3afb8c7
#
_cell.length_a   1.000
_cell.length_b   1.000
_cell.length_c   1.000
_cell.angle_alpha   90.00
_cell.angle_beta   90.00
_cell.angle_gamma   90.00
#
_symmetry.space_group_name_H-M   'P 1'
#
loop_
_entity.id
_entity.type
_entity.pdbx_description
1 polymer ?
#
loop_
_entity_poly.entity_id
_entity_poly.type
_entity_poly.pdbx_seq_one_letter_code
_entity_poly.pdbx_strand_id
1 'polypeptide(L)'
;MQFWQILIDGFAISALYALGATGFTLIFGVSGVLNLSHGALMVAAAVAAWAAASEFGTGSYLGALIGVLTSLVLAFATYFVAVRPIQNSKRIAEREKEIFILTSTLLWGIIIQEVIAYLFTNNAKTVLPIIEGVVVFLGVRTPSNEFFTAIVCWLVIAVLWLLVNRTKAGKAVLAASMNPRGVTLLGFELSHIYLAVWGVYGILAGIAGVLLGMFLGVSSYSVGPLTASAFSIVVLGGLGSVSGSLIAAYVVGYLETLTAYLVSPAYRSIPALLLLVLVMYLRPQGLFGRR
;
A
#
# COMPACT_ATOMS: atom_id res chain seq x y z
N MET A 1 -9.29 -30.00 2.66
CA MET A 1 -10.05 -28.75 2.46
C MET A 1 -9.28 -27.54 2.96
N GLN A 2 -8.76 -27.54 4.20
CA GLN A 2 -8.05 -26.40 4.80
C GLN A 2 -6.79 -25.95 3.99
N PHE A 3 -6.05 -26.88 3.40
CA PHE A 3 -4.88 -26.57 2.58
C PHE A 3 -5.22 -25.72 1.35
N TRP A 4 -6.28 -26.08 0.63
CA TRP A 4 -6.73 -25.33 -0.55
C TRP A 4 -7.26 -23.94 -0.19
N GLN A 5 -7.94 -23.82 0.98
CA GLN A 5 -8.40 -22.55 1.49
C GLN A 5 -7.20 -21.60 1.75
N ILE A 6 -6.17 -22.09 2.45
CA ILE A 6 -4.95 -21.32 2.73
C ILE A 6 -4.28 -20.86 1.44
N LEU A 7 -4.26 -21.70 0.39
CA LEU A 7 -3.68 -21.33 -0.89
C LEU A 7 -4.46 -20.21 -1.59
N ILE A 8 -5.78 -20.28 -1.58
CA ILE A 8 -6.65 -19.30 -2.25
C ILE A 8 -6.60 -17.96 -1.50
N ASP A 9 -6.87 -17.98 -0.18
CA ASP A 9 -6.87 -16.77 0.63
C ASP A 9 -5.47 -16.14 0.69
N GLY A 10 -4.43 -16.97 0.80
CA GLY A 10 -3.04 -16.54 0.76
C GLY A 10 -2.70 -15.84 -0.55
N PHE A 11 -3.18 -16.36 -1.69
CA PHE A 11 -2.97 -15.72 -3.00
C PHE A 11 -3.67 -14.36 -3.06
N ALA A 12 -4.92 -14.26 -2.60
CA ALA A 12 -5.69 -13.02 -2.64
C ALA A 12 -5.08 -11.95 -1.72
N ILE A 13 -4.73 -12.32 -0.47
CA ILE A 13 -4.06 -11.41 0.48
C ILE A 13 -2.70 -10.96 -0.06
N SER A 14 -1.93 -11.90 -0.63
CA SER A 14 -0.62 -11.58 -1.22
C SER A 14 -0.74 -10.60 -2.39
N ALA A 15 -1.77 -10.75 -3.23
CA ALA A 15 -2.03 -9.83 -4.33
C ALA A 15 -2.39 -8.41 -3.83
N LEU A 16 -3.18 -8.31 -2.75
CA LEU A 16 -3.47 -7.02 -2.08
C LEU A 16 -2.21 -6.35 -1.55
N TYR A 17 -1.38 -7.11 -0.85
CA TYR A 17 -0.11 -6.62 -0.33
C TYR A 17 0.86 -6.22 -1.46
N ALA A 18 0.89 -6.99 -2.54
CA ALA A 18 1.68 -6.68 -3.73
C ALA A 18 1.27 -5.34 -4.35
N LEU A 19 -0.04 -5.08 -4.45
CA LEU A 19 -0.55 -3.81 -4.95
C LEU A 19 -0.16 -2.63 -4.06
N GLY A 20 -0.40 -2.73 -2.75
CA GLY A 20 -0.05 -1.69 -1.77
C GLY A 20 1.45 -1.43 -1.73
N ALA A 21 2.26 -2.49 -1.66
CA ALA A 21 3.72 -2.41 -1.63
C ALA A 21 4.30 -1.85 -2.93
N THR A 22 3.69 -2.12 -4.10
CA THR A 22 4.13 -1.55 -5.38
C THR A 22 4.01 -0.02 -5.36
N GLY A 23 2.91 0.52 -4.85
CA GLY A 23 2.75 1.96 -4.68
C GLY A 23 3.80 2.56 -3.74
N PHE A 24 4.03 1.92 -2.60
CA PHE A 24 5.02 2.35 -1.62
C PHE A 24 6.45 2.30 -2.20
N THR A 25 6.80 1.21 -2.90
CA THR A 25 8.09 1.06 -3.58
C THR A 25 8.30 2.11 -4.67
N LEU A 26 7.24 2.49 -5.39
CA LEU A 26 7.31 3.52 -6.43
C LEU A 26 7.69 4.89 -5.84
N ILE A 27 7.05 5.29 -4.73
CA ILE A 27 7.43 6.54 -4.05
C ILE A 27 8.89 6.50 -3.63
N PHE A 28 9.30 5.45 -2.92
CA PHE A 28 10.67 5.36 -2.44
C PHE A 28 11.68 5.36 -3.58
N GLY A 29 11.42 4.57 -4.63
CA GLY A 29 12.33 4.47 -5.77
C GLY A 29 12.55 5.79 -6.53
N VAL A 30 11.57 6.70 -6.51
CA VAL A 30 11.64 7.96 -7.26
C VAL A 30 12.03 9.16 -6.37
N SER A 31 11.46 9.24 -5.18
CA SER A 31 11.66 10.40 -4.28
C SER A 31 12.56 10.13 -3.08
N GLY A 32 12.99 8.88 -2.86
CA GLY A 32 13.76 8.48 -1.68
C GLY A 32 12.98 8.56 -0.38
N VAL A 33 11.66 8.70 -0.43
CA VAL A 33 10.79 8.93 0.74
C VAL A 33 10.16 7.63 1.22
N LEU A 34 10.42 7.26 2.46
CA LEU A 34 9.66 6.24 3.18
C LEU A 34 8.43 6.92 3.83
N ASN A 35 7.24 6.53 3.40
CA ASN A 35 5.99 7.11 3.89
C ASN A 35 5.32 6.20 4.92
N LEU A 36 5.48 6.51 6.21
CA LEU A 36 4.88 5.73 7.29
C LEU A 36 3.38 6.00 7.51
N SER A 37 2.75 6.90 6.75
CA SER A 37 1.28 7.06 6.75
C SER A 37 0.56 6.11 5.79
N HIS A 38 1.25 5.14 5.18
CA HIS A 38 0.69 4.26 4.14
C HIS A 38 -0.58 3.52 4.60
N GLY A 39 -0.52 2.86 5.75
CA GLY A 39 -1.69 2.16 6.31
C GLY A 39 -2.86 3.10 6.61
N ALA A 40 -2.56 4.35 7.02
CA ALA A 40 -3.60 5.34 7.26
C ALA A 40 -4.35 5.73 5.98
N LEU A 41 -3.65 5.85 4.85
CA LEU A 41 -4.28 6.10 3.54
C LEU A 41 -5.17 4.92 3.12
N MET A 42 -4.70 3.68 3.31
CA MET A 42 -5.48 2.48 3.00
C MET A 42 -6.75 2.38 3.85
N VAL A 43 -6.62 2.58 5.16
CA VAL A 43 -7.76 2.54 6.09
C VAL A 43 -8.74 3.67 5.81
N ALA A 44 -8.25 4.89 5.56
CA ALA A 44 -9.10 6.02 5.19
C ALA A 44 -9.90 5.75 3.91
N ALA A 45 -9.28 5.14 2.90
CA ALA A 45 -9.97 4.74 1.67
C ALA A 45 -11.08 3.73 1.94
N ALA A 46 -10.79 2.68 2.73
CA ALA A 46 -11.77 1.66 3.06
C ALA A 46 -12.94 2.22 3.89
N VAL A 47 -12.65 3.05 4.90
CA VAL A 47 -13.68 3.66 5.74
C VAL A 47 -14.54 4.65 4.95
N ALA A 48 -13.94 5.46 4.07
CA ALA A 48 -14.68 6.36 3.19
C ALA A 48 -15.57 5.60 2.20
N ALA A 49 -15.07 4.48 1.64
CA ALA A 49 -15.85 3.60 0.77
C ALA A 49 -17.04 2.97 1.53
N TRP A 50 -16.79 2.49 2.74
CA TRP A 50 -17.84 1.93 3.60
C TRP A 50 -18.90 2.99 3.94
N ALA A 51 -18.48 4.18 4.39
CA ALA A 51 -19.41 5.25 4.74
C ALA A 51 -20.26 5.68 3.55
N ALA A 52 -19.66 5.88 2.38
CA ALA A 52 -20.37 6.23 1.17
C ALA A 52 -21.39 5.15 0.77
N ALA A 53 -21.00 3.88 0.78
CA ALA A 53 -21.87 2.80 0.35
C ALA A 53 -22.96 2.48 1.38
N SER A 54 -22.64 2.44 2.68
CA SER A 54 -23.53 1.92 3.73
C SER A 54 -24.34 3.04 4.41
N GLU A 55 -23.73 4.19 4.72
CA GLU A 55 -24.42 5.27 5.41
C GLU A 55 -25.14 6.22 4.44
N PHE A 56 -24.49 6.52 3.29
CA PHE A 56 -25.09 7.42 2.28
C PHE A 56 -25.80 6.68 1.15
N GLY A 57 -25.79 5.34 1.13
CA GLY A 57 -26.55 4.53 0.18
C GLY A 57 -26.11 4.64 -1.28
N THR A 58 -24.85 5.04 -1.55
CA THR A 58 -24.36 5.24 -2.92
C THR A 58 -24.10 3.95 -3.68
N GLY A 59 -24.09 2.81 -2.97
CA GLY A 59 -23.75 1.50 -3.53
C GLY A 59 -22.23 1.24 -3.61
N SER A 60 -21.88 -0.03 -3.88
CA SER A 60 -20.51 -0.51 -3.79
C SER A 60 -19.54 0.16 -4.76
N TYR A 61 -19.98 0.41 -6.02
CA TYR A 61 -19.10 1.00 -7.05
C TYR A 61 -18.73 2.45 -6.76
N LEU A 62 -19.73 3.29 -6.45
CA LEU A 62 -19.49 4.70 -6.11
C LEU A 62 -18.78 4.81 -4.77
N GLY A 63 -19.11 3.97 -3.80
CA GLY A 63 -18.37 3.88 -2.55
C GLY A 63 -16.89 3.58 -2.77
N ALA A 64 -16.58 2.58 -3.59
CA ALA A 64 -15.19 2.25 -3.94
C ALA A 64 -14.45 3.43 -4.61
N LEU A 65 -15.12 4.13 -5.55
CA LEU A 65 -14.54 5.31 -6.20
C LEU A 65 -14.26 6.43 -5.20
N ILE A 66 -15.21 6.73 -4.28
CA ILE A 66 -15.03 7.73 -3.23
C ILE A 66 -13.86 7.36 -2.32
N GLY A 67 -13.74 6.07 -1.95
CA GLY A 67 -12.61 5.58 -1.17
C GLY A 67 -11.26 5.83 -1.86
N VAL A 68 -11.15 5.49 -3.14
CA VAL A 68 -9.92 5.73 -3.93
C VAL A 68 -9.60 7.23 -4.03
N LEU A 69 -10.61 8.07 -4.29
CA LEU A 69 -10.42 9.53 -4.34
C LEU A 69 -10.00 10.10 -2.98
N THR A 70 -10.53 9.58 -1.87
CA THR A 70 -10.12 9.96 -0.52
C THR A 70 -8.63 9.68 -0.29
N SER A 71 -8.15 8.48 -0.65
CA SER A 71 -6.73 8.15 -0.56
C SER A 71 -5.88 9.05 -1.46
N LEU A 72 -6.32 9.34 -2.68
CA LEU A 72 -5.62 10.25 -3.59
C LEU A 72 -5.45 11.65 -2.98
N VAL A 73 -6.53 12.21 -2.43
CA VAL A 73 -6.50 13.52 -1.76
C VAL A 73 -5.57 13.49 -0.55
N LEU A 74 -5.65 12.44 0.28
CA LEU A 74 -4.77 12.28 1.45
C LEU A 74 -3.30 12.06 1.04
N ALA A 75 -3.03 11.38 -0.07
CA ALA A 75 -1.67 11.24 -0.58
C ALA A 75 -1.07 12.60 -0.99
N PHE A 76 -1.84 13.45 -1.68
CA PHE A 76 -1.42 14.81 -1.97
C PHE A 76 -1.28 15.65 -0.70
N ALA A 77 -2.22 15.54 0.25
CA ALA A 77 -2.11 16.22 1.53
C ALA A 77 -0.82 15.81 2.28
N THR A 78 -0.51 14.50 2.32
CA THR A 78 0.73 13.99 2.89
C THR A 78 1.96 14.60 2.21
N TYR A 79 1.96 14.65 0.88
CA TYR A 79 3.07 15.26 0.14
C TYR A 79 3.25 16.74 0.47
N PHE A 80 2.18 17.53 0.43
CA PHE A 80 2.26 18.97 0.63
C PHE A 80 2.49 19.39 2.08
N VAL A 81 1.95 18.63 3.05
CA VAL A 81 2.01 18.97 4.48
C VAL A 81 3.23 18.35 5.17
N ALA A 82 3.48 17.05 4.93
CA ALA A 82 4.47 16.29 5.67
C ALA A 82 5.82 16.14 4.93
N VAL A 83 5.85 16.10 3.59
CA VAL A 83 7.05 15.75 2.85
C VAL A 83 7.70 16.95 2.19
N ARG A 84 6.99 17.67 1.33
CA ARG A 84 7.52 18.79 0.54
C ARG A 84 8.16 19.90 1.37
N PRO A 85 7.61 20.34 2.52
CA PRO A 85 8.23 21.39 3.34
C PRO A 85 9.60 20.99 3.85
N ILE A 86 9.78 19.71 4.22
CA ILE A 86 11.05 19.18 4.72
C ILE A 86 12.04 19.02 3.58
N GLN A 87 11.62 18.44 2.44
CA GLN A 87 12.49 18.30 1.26
C GLN A 87 13.06 19.62 0.78
N ASN A 88 12.25 20.69 0.77
CA ASN A 88 12.64 22.01 0.31
C ASN A 88 13.32 22.89 1.38
N SER A 89 13.40 22.42 2.62
CA SER A 89 14.03 23.16 3.72
C SER A 89 15.54 23.27 3.52
N LYS A 90 16.04 24.49 3.55
CA LYS A 90 17.48 24.80 3.57
C LYS A 90 18.07 24.76 5.00
N ARG A 91 17.21 24.70 6.03
CA ARG A 91 17.63 24.68 7.44
C ARG A 91 17.96 23.30 7.95
N ILE A 92 17.50 22.26 7.27
CA ILE A 92 17.68 20.85 7.64
C ILE A 92 18.82 20.29 6.79
N ALA A 93 19.80 19.66 7.43
CA ALA A 93 20.88 18.98 6.70
C ALA A 93 20.35 17.84 5.84
N GLU A 94 20.89 17.62 4.65
CA GLU A 94 20.41 16.59 3.71
C GLU A 94 20.34 15.19 4.35
N ARG A 95 21.29 14.85 5.23
CA ARG A 95 21.32 13.56 5.96
C ARG A 95 20.18 13.40 6.97
N GLU A 96 19.63 14.51 7.47
CA GLU A 96 18.59 14.51 8.50
C GLU A 96 17.18 14.53 7.87
N LYS A 97 17.05 15.01 6.64
CA LYS A 97 15.76 15.14 5.95
C LYS A 97 14.98 13.83 5.93
N GLU A 98 15.66 12.71 5.70
CA GLU A 98 15.02 11.40 5.67
C GLU A 98 14.35 11.06 7.01
N ILE A 99 15.05 11.26 8.12
CA ILE A 99 14.53 11.01 9.47
C ILE A 99 13.37 11.94 9.79
N PHE A 100 13.48 13.23 9.43
CA PHE A 100 12.39 14.20 9.64
C PHE A 100 11.14 13.83 8.81
N ILE A 101 11.31 13.36 7.58
CA ILE A 101 10.20 12.90 6.72
C ILE A 101 9.55 11.65 7.31
N LEU A 102 10.35 10.67 7.75
CA LEU A 102 9.84 9.47 8.43
C LEU A 102 8.98 9.84 9.64
N THR A 103 9.51 10.70 10.51
CA THR A 103 8.79 11.14 11.72
C THR A 103 7.54 11.93 11.36
N SER A 104 7.62 12.86 10.41
CA SER A 104 6.49 13.68 9.97
C SER A 104 5.37 12.82 9.36
N THR A 105 5.70 11.86 8.51
CA THR A 105 4.70 10.96 7.91
C THR A 105 4.10 9.99 8.93
N LEU A 106 4.88 9.56 9.93
CA LEU A 106 4.37 8.76 11.05
C LEU A 106 3.34 9.55 11.86
N LEU A 107 3.69 10.78 12.28
CA LEU A 107 2.78 11.65 13.02
C LEU A 107 1.53 12.00 12.21
N TRP A 108 1.69 12.25 10.91
CA TRP A 108 0.58 12.50 9.99
C TRP A 108 -0.34 11.28 9.89
N GLY A 109 0.22 10.07 9.83
CA GLY A 109 -0.54 8.82 9.86
C GLY A 109 -1.34 8.64 11.14
N ILE A 110 -0.77 8.99 12.30
CA ILE A 110 -1.47 8.97 13.59
C ILE A 110 -2.62 9.99 13.60
N ILE A 111 -2.41 11.19 13.08
CA ILE A 111 -3.48 12.21 12.97
C ILE A 111 -4.64 11.65 12.12
N ILE A 112 -4.36 11.08 10.96
CA ILE A 112 -5.39 10.47 10.10
C ILE A 112 -6.11 9.34 10.86
N GLN A 113 -5.39 8.48 11.57
CA GLN A 113 -5.95 7.39 12.37
C GLN A 113 -6.93 7.92 13.43
N GLU A 114 -6.52 8.93 14.20
CA GLU A 114 -7.36 9.51 15.25
C GLU A 114 -8.58 10.24 14.69
N VAL A 115 -8.44 10.92 13.55
CA VAL A 115 -9.60 11.52 12.84
C VAL A 115 -10.59 10.44 12.42
N ILE A 116 -10.12 9.31 11.87
CA ILE A 116 -10.98 8.17 11.51
C ILE A 116 -11.68 7.61 12.76
N ALA A 117 -10.93 7.42 13.86
CA ALA A 117 -11.47 6.93 15.12
C ALA A 117 -12.55 7.84 15.70
N TYR A 118 -12.33 9.16 15.65
CA TYR A 118 -13.28 10.17 16.13
C TYR A 118 -14.57 10.21 15.29
N LEU A 119 -14.44 10.19 13.96
CA LEU A 119 -15.60 10.33 13.06
C LEU A 119 -16.41 9.03 12.92
N PHE A 120 -15.75 7.88 12.87
CA PHE A 120 -16.35 6.60 12.49
C PHE A 120 -16.23 5.50 13.56
N THR A 121 -15.76 5.84 14.75
CA THR A 121 -15.49 4.89 15.85
C THR A 121 -14.40 3.85 15.52
N ASN A 122 -13.99 3.09 16.54
CA ASN A 122 -12.94 2.06 16.39
C ASN A 122 -13.46 0.68 15.98
N ASN A 123 -14.76 0.56 15.75
CA ASN A 123 -15.35 -0.70 15.35
C ASN A 123 -14.94 -1.09 13.94
N ALA A 124 -14.72 -2.38 13.71
CA ALA A 124 -14.41 -2.89 12.39
C ALA A 124 -15.52 -2.57 11.37
N LYS A 125 -15.15 -2.06 10.22
CA LYS A 125 -16.03 -1.71 9.10
C LYS A 125 -15.70 -2.63 7.93
N THR A 126 -16.71 -3.26 7.36
CA THR A 126 -16.56 -4.09 6.16
C THR A 126 -17.20 -3.36 4.99
N VAL A 127 -16.41 -3.11 3.96
CA VAL A 127 -16.89 -2.47 2.73
C VAL A 127 -17.80 -3.44 1.98
N LEU A 128 -18.90 -2.94 1.44
CA LEU A 128 -19.82 -3.76 0.65
C LEU A 128 -19.11 -4.37 -0.56
N PRO A 129 -19.24 -5.69 -0.80
CA PRO A 129 -18.58 -6.35 -1.91
C PRO A 129 -19.10 -5.83 -3.25
N ILE A 130 -18.24 -5.80 -4.26
CA ILE A 130 -18.62 -5.45 -5.64
C ILE A 130 -19.27 -6.65 -6.34
N ILE A 131 -18.77 -7.85 -6.03
CA ILE A 131 -19.31 -9.12 -6.55
C ILE A 131 -19.78 -9.96 -5.36
N GLU A 132 -21.07 -10.25 -5.35
CA GLU A 132 -21.69 -11.13 -4.38
C GLU A 132 -21.66 -12.59 -4.87
N GLY A 133 -21.77 -13.53 -3.93
CA GLY A 133 -21.84 -14.95 -4.22
C GLY A 133 -20.64 -15.75 -3.71
N VAL A 134 -20.68 -17.04 -3.96
CA VAL A 134 -19.69 -18.02 -3.53
C VAL A 134 -19.30 -18.88 -4.74
N VAL A 135 -18.03 -18.99 -5.00
CA VAL A 135 -17.46 -19.91 -6.01
C VAL A 135 -16.96 -21.16 -5.29
N VAL A 136 -17.30 -22.31 -5.84
CA VAL A 136 -16.74 -23.59 -5.36
C VAL A 136 -15.54 -23.94 -6.26
N PHE A 137 -14.36 -23.83 -5.71
CA PHE A 137 -13.12 -24.16 -6.43
C PHE A 137 -12.31 -25.20 -5.64
N LEU A 138 -11.91 -26.28 -6.27
CA LEU A 138 -11.19 -27.40 -5.63
C LEU A 138 -11.88 -27.97 -4.38
N GLY A 139 -13.24 -27.94 -4.35
CA GLY A 139 -14.02 -28.41 -3.23
C GLY A 139 -14.10 -27.43 -2.04
N VAL A 140 -13.56 -26.22 -2.19
CA VAL A 140 -13.61 -25.14 -1.19
C VAL A 140 -14.63 -24.10 -1.61
N ARG A 141 -15.44 -23.64 -0.67
CA ARG A 141 -16.38 -22.52 -0.87
C ARG A 141 -15.68 -21.21 -0.54
N THR A 142 -15.41 -20.42 -1.57
CA THR A 142 -14.70 -19.15 -1.44
C THR A 142 -15.61 -17.99 -1.90
N PRO A 143 -15.69 -16.89 -1.16
CA PRO A 143 -16.42 -15.70 -1.62
C PRO A 143 -15.92 -15.25 -3.00
N SER A 144 -16.85 -14.96 -3.92
CA SER A 144 -16.50 -14.49 -5.29
C SER A 144 -15.65 -13.23 -5.27
N ASN A 145 -15.82 -12.40 -4.24
CA ASN A 145 -15.09 -11.16 -4.05
C ASN A 145 -13.58 -11.37 -3.83
N GLU A 146 -13.12 -12.52 -3.36
CA GLU A 146 -11.69 -12.84 -3.20
C GLU A 146 -11.00 -13.03 -4.55
N PHE A 147 -11.61 -13.79 -5.45
CA PHE A 147 -11.12 -13.94 -6.82
C PHE A 147 -11.11 -12.61 -7.56
N PHE A 148 -12.19 -11.84 -7.42
CA PHE A 148 -12.28 -10.49 -7.96
C PHE A 148 -11.15 -9.61 -7.47
N THR A 149 -10.90 -9.59 -6.16
CA THR A 149 -9.80 -8.83 -5.53
C THR A 149 -8.45 -9.19 -6.13
N ALA A 150 -8.12 -10.48 -6.24
CA ALA A 150 -6.85 -10.93 -6.81
C ALA A 150 -6.69 -10.52 -8.28
N ILE A 151 -7.76 -10.67 -9.08
CA ILE A 151 -7.77 -10.29 -10.49
C ILE A 151 -7.57 -8.78 -10.65
N VAL A 152 -8.29 -7.96 -9.88
CA VAL A 152 -8.17 -6.50 -9.92
C VAL A 152 -6.78 -6.06 -9.52
N CYS A 153 -6.20 -6.62 -8.45
CA CYS A 153 -4.84 -6.29 -8.02
C CYS A 153 -3.82 -6.55 -9.14
N TRP A 154 -3.84 -7.73 -9.76
CA TRP A 154 -2.93 -8.07 -10.85
C TRP A 154 -3.15 -7.24 -12.10
N LEU A 155 -4.41 -6.95 -12.44
CA LEU A 155 -4.74 -6.06 -13.56
C LEU A 155 -4.18 -4.66 -13.33
N VAL A 156 -4.36 -4.10 -12.14
CA VAL A 156 -3.84 -2.75 -11.80
C VAL A 156 -2.30 -2.75 -11.82
N ILE A 157 -1.64 -3.79 -11.29
CA ILE A 157 -0.18 -3.93 -11.34
C ILE A 157 0.30 -4.04 -12.80
N ALA A 158 -0.39 -4.80 -13.64
CA ALA A 158 -0.07 -4.93 -15.06
C ALA A 158 -0.23 -3.59 -15.81
N VAL A 159 -1.32 -2.86 -15.56
CA VAL A 159 -1.55 -1.52 -16.11
C VAL A 159 -0.45 -0.56 -15.66
N LEU A 160 -0.10 -0.56 -14.38
CA LEU A 160 0.99 0.27 -13.86
C LEU A 160 2.31 -0.07 -14.57
N TRP A 161 2.63 -1.35 -14.71
CA TRP A 161 3.84 -1.79 -15.41
C TRP A 161 3.87 -1.30 -16.86
N LEU A 162 2.74 -1.38 -17.58
CA LEU A 162 2.61 -0.84 -18.94
C LEU A 162 2.79 0.68 -18.96
N LEU A 163 2.15 1.41 -18.05
CA LEU A 163 2.28 2.87 -17.95
C LEU A 163 3.73 3.28 -17.70
N VAL A 164 4.40 2.64 -16.74
CA VAL A 164 5.79 2.98 -16.39
C VAL A 164 6.75 2.65 -17.52
N ASN A 165 6.61 1.50 -18.20
CA ASN A 165 7.59 1.05 -19.19
C ASN A 165 7.29 1.52 -20.62
N ARG A 166 6.04 1.83 -20.96
CA ARG A 166 5.63 2.12 -22.34
C ARG A 166 5.28 3.58 -22.60
N THR A 167 5.01 4.39 -21.55
CA THR A 167 4.66 5.80 -21.73
C THR A 167 5.87 6.75 -21.56
N LYS A 168 5.80 7.95 -22.15
CA LYS A 168 6.81 8.99 -21.98
C LYS A 168 6.91 9.44 -20.51
N ALA A 169 5.75 9.60 -19.83
CA ALA A 169 5.70 9.97 -18.43
C ALA A 169 6.34 8.89 -17.54
N GLY A 170 6.04 7.61 -17.78
CA GLY A 170 6.64 6.50 -17.05
C GLY A 170 8.16 6.42 -17.23
N LYS A 171 8.65 6.65 -18.46
CA LYS A 171 10.11 6.73 -18.72
C LYS A 171 10.77 7.88 -17.99
N ALA A 172 10.09 9.04 -17.86
CA ALA A 172 10.59 10.16 -17.05
C ALA A 172 10.67 9.81 -15.56
N VAL A 173 9.66 9.07 -15.04
CA VAL A 173 9.67 8.54 -13.67
C VAL A 173 10.84 7.57 -13.45
N LEU A 174 11.06 6.62 -14.37
CA LEU A 174 12.22 5.71 -14.32
C LEU A 174 13.55 6.44 -14.39
N ALA A 175 13.68 7.44 -15.27
CA ALA A 175 14.88 8.24 -15.37
C ALA A 175 15.15 9.03 -14.06
N ALA A 176 14.10 9.59 -13.45
CA ALA A 176 14.21 10.30 -12.17
C ALA A 176 14.63 9.37 -11.02
N SER A 177 14.19 8.11 -11.03
CA SER A 177 14.61 7.11 -10.03
C SER A 177 16.08 6.70 -10.16
N MET A 178 16.66 6.82 -11.37
CA MET A 178 18.07 6.48 -11.62
C MET A 178 19.00 7.68 -11.39
N ASN A 179 18.63 8.85 -11.88
CA ASN A 179 19.44 10.07 -11.79
C ASN A 179 18.55 11.32 -11.80
N PRO A 180 18.10 11.81 -10.63
CA PRO A 180 17.29 13.04 -10.54
C PRO A 180 17.96 14.26 -11.16
N ARG A 181 19.30 14.41 -10.98
CA ARG A 181 20.06 15.54 -11.55
C ARG A 181 20.12 15.48 -13.07
N GLY A 182 20.28 14.29 -13.63
CA GLY A 182 20.27 14.11 -15.09
C GLY A 182 18.95 14.52 -15.72
N VAL A 183 17.84 14.23 -15.05
CA VAL A 183 16.48 14.58 -15.52
C VAL A 183 16.27 16.10 -15.52
N THR A 184 16.78 16.82 -14.50
CA THR A 184 16.69 18.30 -14.48
C THR A 184 17.53 18.94 -15.57
N LEU A 185 18.69 18.37 -15.92
CA LEU A 185 19.52 18.84 -17.03
C LEU A 185 18.84 18.67 -18.40
N LEU A 186 17.91 17.72 -18.52
CA LEU A 186 17.08 17.52 -19.70
C LEU A 186 15.83 18.43 -19.73
N GLY A 187 15.70 19.35 -18.76
CA GLY A 187 14.62 20.33 -18.70
C GLY A 187 13.33 19.83 -18.01
N PHE A 188 13.33 18.66 -17.39
CA PHE A 188 12.17 18.19 -16.63
C PHE A 188 12.19 18.73 -15.20
N GLU A 189 11.05 19.21 -14.72
CA GLU A 189 10.87 19.61 -13.33
C GLU A 189 10.57 18.39 -12.45
N LEU A 190 11.45 18.10 -11.50
CA LEU A 190 11.27 17.00 -10.54
C LEU A 190 9.98 17.11 -9.73
N SER A 191 9.52 18.33 -9.45
CA SER A 191 8.27 18.57 -8.73
C SER A 191 7.05 17.96 -9.42
N HIS A 192 6.95 18.05 -10.73
CA HIS A 192 5.87 17.45 -11.52
C HIS A 192 5.96 15.92 -11.52
N ILE A 193 7.18 15.37 -11.61
CA ILE A 193 7.40 13.92 -11.55
C ILE A 193 6.99 13.38 -10.16
N TYR A 194 7.41 14.05 -9.07
CA TYR A 194 7.03 13.66 -7.72
C TYR A 194 5.52 13.73 -7.50
N LEU A 195 4.88 14.80 -7.99
CA LEU A 195 3.43 14.95 -7.89
C LEU A 195 2.70 13.80 -8.62
N ALA A 196 3.14 13.45 -9.82
CA ALA A 196 2.58 12.33 -10.58
C ALA A 196 2.74 11.00 -9.83
N VAL A 197 3.93 10.76 -9.25
CA VAL A 197 4.21 9.55 -8.47
C VAL A 197 3.35 9.48 -7.21
N TRP A 198 3.17 10.60 -6.48
CA TRP A 198 2.29 10.66 -5.32
C TRP A 198 0.82 10.44 -5.70
N GLY A 199 0.39 10.95 -6.87
CA GLY A 199 -0.95 10.68 -7.39
C GLY A 199 -1.18 9.20 -7.70
N VAL A 200 -0.25 8.57 -8.43
CA VAL A 200 -0.29 7.13 -8.71
C VAL A 200 -0.30 6.32 -7.41
N TYR A 201 0.57 6.65 -6.47
CA TYR A 201 0.61 6.02 -5.17
C TYR A 201 -0.73 6.12 -4.41
N GLY A 202 -1.33 7.30 -4.36
CA GLY A 202 -2.61 7.50 -3.70
C GLY A 202 -3.72 6.63 -4.29
N ILE A 203 -3.74 6.48 -5.62
CA ILE A 203 -4.68 5.59 -6.33
C ILE A 203 -4.42 4.13 -5.94
N LEU A 204 -3.16 3.67 -5.98
CA LEU A 204 -2.80 2.29 -5.64
C LEU A 204 -3.12 1.95 -4.18
N ALA A 205 -2.77 2.84 -3.24
CA ALA A 205 -3.09 2.69 -1.82
C ALA A 205 -4.61 2.70 -1.58
N GLY A 206 -5.34 3.54 -2.32
CA GLY A 206 -6.79 3.61 -2.28
C GLY A 206 -7.45 2.32 -2.76
N ILE A 207 -7.06 1.82 -3.92
CA ILE A 207 -7.58 0.55 -4.46
C ILE A 207 -7.26 -0.60 -3.50
N ALA A 208 -6.00 -0.71 -3.04
CA ALA A 208 -5.61 -1.74 -2.09
C ALA A 208 -6.39 -1.65 -0.77
N GLY A 209 -6.61 -0.44 -0.24
CA GLY A 209 -7.37 -0.21 0.97
C GLY A 209 -8.84 -0.59 0.84
N VAL A 210 -9.51 -0.18 -0.23
CA VAL A 210 -10.91 -0.52 -0.50
C VAL A 210 -11.09 -2.03 -0.66
N LEU A 211 -10.24 -2.69 -1.44
CA LEU A 211 -10.29 -4.14 -1.63
C LEU A 211 -9.99 -4.90 -0.33
N LEU A 212 -9.04 -4.41 0.48
CA LEU A 212 -8.77 -4.97 1.81
C LEU A 212 -9.99 -4.83 2.74
N GLY A 213 -10.64 -3.68 2.70
CA GLY A 213 -11.88 -3.43 3.45
C GLY A 213 -13.04 -4.36 3.06
N MET A 214 -13.11 -4.76 1.79
CA MET A 214 -14.08 -5.75 1.29
C MET A 214 -13.75 -7.17 1.73
N PHE A 215 -12.45 -7.48 1.90
CA PHE A 215 -11.98 -8.83 2.18
C PHE A 215 -11.89 -9.13 3.68
N LEU A 216 -11.23 -8.26 4.44
CA LEU A 216 -10.94 -8.49 5.87
C LEU A 216 -11.72 -7.57 6.81
N GLY A 217 -12.29 -6.48 6.26
CA GLY A 217 -12.72 -5.35 7.08
C GLY A 217 -11.53 -4.58 7.64
N VAL A 218 -11.78 -3.35 8.07
CA VAL A 218 -10.77 -2.45 8.64
C VAL A 218 -11.32 -1.69 9.83
N SER A 219 -10.43 -1.31 10.73
CA SER A 219 -10.69 -0.37 11.81
C SER A 219 -9.55 0.64 11.89
N SER A 220 -9.70 1.70 12.69
CA SER A 220 -8.61 2.64 12.95
C SER A 220 -7.35 1.93 13.49
N TYR A 221 -7.51 0.88 14.30
CA TYR A 221 -6.39 0.06 14.79
C TYR A 221 -5.64 -0.72 13.70
N SER A 222 -6.21 -0.86 12.51
CA SER A 222 -5.54 -1.54 11.38
C SER A 222 -4.42 -0.71 10.76
N VAL A 223 -4.33 0.60 11.04
CA VAL A 223 -3.33 1.52 10.46
C VAL A 223 -1.91 1.07 10.76
N GLY A 224 -1.58 0.82 12.03
CA GLY A 224 -0.24 0.39 12.45
C GLY A 224 0.20 -0.93 11.81
N PRO A 225 -0.55 -2.03 11.98
CA PRO A 225 -0.25 -3.31 11.36
C PRO A 225 -0.09 -3.25 9.84
N LEU A 226 -0.97 -2.54 9.12
CA LEU A 226 -0.88 -2.41 7.65
C LEU A 226 0.37 -1.62 7.22
N THR A 227 0.70 -0.55 7.93
CA THR A 227 1.94 0.20 7.67
C THR A 227 3.16 -0.68 7.92
N ALA A 228 3.17 -1.45 9.01
CA ALA A 228 4.27 -2.34 9.37
C ALA A 228 4.45 -3.48 8.35
N SER A 229 3.36 -4.12 7.91
CA SER A 229 3.40 -5.17 6.87
C SER A 229 3.89 -4.60 5.54
N ALA A 230 3.37 -3.45 5.09
CA ALA A 230 3.81 -2.80 3.85
C ALA A 230 5.29 -2.40 3.90
N PHE A 231 5.75 -1.81 5.02
CA PHE A 231 7.15 -1.47 5.25
C PHE A 231 8.03 -2.73 5.22
N SER A 232 7.61 -3.80 5.92
CA SER A 232 8.32 -5.08 5.95
C SER A 232 8.48 -5.66 4.55
N ILE A 233 7.42 -5.63 3.73
CA ILE A 233 7.43 -6.13 2.36
C ILE A 233 8.42 -5.35 1.49
N VAL A 234 8.40 -4.01 1.56
CA VAL A 234 9.25 -3.17 0.73
C VAL A 234 10.72 -3.29 1.12
N VAL A 235 11.02 -3.34 2.42
CA VAL A 235 12.38 -3.54 2.93
C VAL A 235 12.87 -4.95 2.61
N LEU A 236 12.06 -5.98 2.84
CA LEU A 236 12.37 -7.36 2.49
C LEU A 236 12.66 -7.52 1.00
N GLY A 237 11.81 -6.92 0.16
CA GLY A 237 11.96 -6.94 -1.30
C GLY A 237 13.20 -6.19 -1.80
N GLY A 238 13.69 -5.24 -1.01
CA GLY A 238 14.74 -4.30 -1.36
C GLY A 238 14.16 -2.97 -1.80
N LEU A 239 14.52 -1.93 -1.08
CA LEU A 239 14.02 -0.56 -1.27
C LEU A 239 14.17 -0.10 -2.73
N GLY A 240 13.06 0.28 -3.35
CA GLY A 240 13.01 0.72 -4.76
C GLY A 240 12.93 -0.42 -5.81
N SER A 241 12.94 -1.69 -5.40
CA SER A 241 12.81 -2.84 -6.30
C SER A 241 11.36 -3.31 -6.38
N VAL A 242 10.63 -2.95 -7.44
CA VAL A 242 9.23 -3.37 -7.64
C VAL A 242 9.11 -4.89 -7.72
N SER A 243 9.97 -5.57 -8.48
CA SER A 243 9.95 -7.04 -8.59
C SER A 243 10.27 -7.71 -7.24
N GLY A 244 11.21 -7.14 -6.48
CA GLY A 244 11.53 -7.62 -5.14
C GLY A 244 10.33 -7.47 -4.19
N SER A 245 9.65 -6.32 -4.21
CA SER A 245 8.47 -6.08 -3.39
C SER A 245 7.30 -7.00 -3.76
N LEU A 246 7.11 -7.33 -5.04
CA LEU A 246 6.10 -8.32 -5.46
C LEU A 246 6.37 -9.69 -4.85
N ILE A 247 7.60 -10.20 -4.94
CA ILE A 247 7.99 -11.50 -4.37
C ILE A 247 7.84 -11.46 -2.85
N ALA A 248 8.34 -10.41 -2.20
CA ALA A 248 8.23 -10.24 -0.76
C ALA A 248 6.79 -10.17 -0.27
N ALA A 249 5.89 -9.53 -1.03
CA ALA A 249 4.46 -9.48 -0.73
C ALA A 249 3.82 -10.88 -0.69
N TYR A 250 4.20 -11.75 -1.62
CA TYR A 250 3.72 -13.14 -1.62
C TYR A 250 4.30 -13.94 -0.46
N VAL A 251 5.58 -13.78 -0.15
CA VAL A 251 6.18 -14.43 1.02
C VAL A 251 5.49 -14.01 2.32
N VAL A 252 5.33 -12.69 2.53
CA VAL A 252 4.68 -12.15 3.73
C VAL A 252 3.21 -12.52 3.78
N GLY A 253 2.46 -12.35 2.67
CA GLY A 253 1.03 -12.65 2.62
C GLY A 253 0.71 -14.11 2.91
N TYR A 254 1.48 -15.05 2.37
CA TYR A 254 1.33 -16.46 2.71
C TYR A 254 1.72 -16.78 4.14
N LEU A 255 2.78 -16.19 4.69
CA LEU A 255 3.17 -16.35 6.09
C LEU A 255 2.07 -15.82 7.04
N GLU A 256 1.51 -14.66 6.75
CA GLU A 256 0.41 -14.09 7.53
C GLU A 256 -0.86 -14.96 7.45
N THR A 257 -1.18 -15.49 6.26
CA THR A 257 -2.31 -16.39 6.08
C THR A 257 -2.11 -17.71 6.83
N LEU A 258 -0.94 -18.33 6.69
CA LEU A 258 -0.58 -19.54 7.43
C LEU A 258 -0.71 -19.32 8.95
N THR A 259 -0.21 -18.20 9.46
CA THR A 259 -0.30 -17.86 10.88
C THR A 259 -1.74 -17.68 11.33
N ALA A 260 -2.57 -17.01 10.51
CA ALA A 260 -3.97 -16.80 10.82
C ALA A 260 -4.75 -18.12 10.92
N TYR A 261 -4.43 -19.09 10.06
CA TYR A 261 -5.12 -20.40 10.03
C TYR A 261 -4.58 -21.41 11.04
N LEU A 262 -3.26 -21.43 11.27
CA LEU A 262 -2.61 -22.46 12.09
C LEU A 262 -2.45 -22.02 13.56
N VAL A 263 -2.40 -20.72 13.83
CA VAL A 263 -2.22 -20.17 15.18
C VAL A 263 -3.42 -19.35 15.60
N SER A 264 -3.53 -18.12 15.08
CA SER A 264 -4.68 -17.22 15.33
C SER A 264 -4.58 -15.98 14.42
N PRO A 265 -5.72 -15.42 13.96
CA PRO A 265 -5.77 -14.15 13.24
C PRO A 265 -5.15 -12.98 14.02
N ALA A 266 -5.15 -13.03 15.37
CA ALA A 266 -4.56 -12.00 16.22
C ALA A 266 -3.03 -11.87 16.06
N TYR A 267 -2.37 -12.94 15.65
CA TYR A 267 -0.91 -13.00 15.52
C TYR A 267 -0.42 -12.88 14.07
N ARG A 268 -1.32 -12.60 13.10
CA ARG A 268 -1.01 -12.66 11.67
C ARG A 268 0.16 -11.78 11.24
N SER A 269 0.34 -10.59 11.83
CA SER A 269 1.41 -9.65 11.45
C SER A 269 2.78 -9.97 12.08
N ILE A 270 2.84 -10.87 13.07
CA ILE A 270 4.10 -11.20 13.76
C ILE A 270 5.15 -11.79 12.81
N PRO A 271 4.84 -12.75 11.93
CA PRO A 271 5.83 -13.31 11.01
C PRO A 271 6.45 -12.28 10.06
N ALA A 272 5.65 -11.31 9.60
CA ALA A 272 6.16 -10.22 8.75
C ALA A 272 7.24 -9.40 9.46
N LEU A 273 7.00 -9.05 10.73
CA LEU A 273 7.95 -8.31 11.56
C LEU A 273 9.19 -9.13 11.90
N LEU A 274 9.04 -10.41 12.26
CA LEU A 274 10.17 -11.30 12.52
C LEU A 274 11.04 -11.47 11.27
N LEU A 275 10.41 -11.66 10.11
CA LEU A 275 11.10 -11.77 8.84
C LEU A 275 11.83 -10.46 8.48
N LEU A 276 11.21 -9.31 8.74
CA LEU A 276 11.86 -8.00 8.58
C LEU A 276 13.14 -7.92 9.41
N VAL A 277 13.07 -8.22 10.71
CA VAL A 277 14.24 -8.15 11.61
C VAL A 277 15.33 -9.12 11.13
N LEU A 278 14.95 -10.34 10.79
CA LEU A 278 15.89 -11.36 10.29
C LEU A 278 16.62 -10.88 9.02
N VAL A 279 15.86 -10.35 8.05
CA VAL A 279 16.45 -9.90 6.78
C VAL A 279 17.29 -8.65 6.97
N MET A 280 16.87 -7.70 7.79
CA MET A 280 17.68 -6.50 8.11
C MET A 280 18.99 -6.88 8.78
N TYR A 281 19.02 -7.93 9.61
CA TYR A 281 20.23 -8.42 10.24
C TYR A 281 21.16 -9.15 9.26
N LEU A 282 20.61 -10.00 8.36
CA LEU A 282 21.37 -10.82 7.43
C LEU A 282 21.74 -10.08 6.14
N ARG A 283 20.82 -9.27 5.61
CA ARG A 283 20.94 -8.51 4.35
C ARG A 283 20.23 -7.16 4.45
N PRO A 284 20.90 -6.12 5.01
CA PRO A 284 20.29 -4.81 5.23
C PRO A 284 19.80 -4.11 3.94
N GLN A 285 20.24 -4.59 2.77
CA GLN A 285 19.77 -4.07 1.46
C GLN A 285 18.50 -4.76 0.95
N GLY A 286 17.94 -5.71 1.70
CA GLY A 286 16.84 -6.57 1.26
C GLY A 286 17.29 -7.70 0.33
N LEU A 287 16.32 -8.56 -0.08
CA LEU A 287 16.61 -9.73 -0.90
C LEU A 287 17.06 -9.38 -2.33
N PHE A 288 16.50 -8.30 -2.90
CA PHE A 288 16.72 -7.86 -4.29
C PHE A 288 17.24 -6.41 -4.37
N GLY A 289 17.75 -5.84 -3.27
CA GLY A 289 18.37 -4.51 -3.26
C GLY A 289 19.64 -4.47 -4.14
N ARG A 290 19.81 -3.39 -4.88
CA ARG A 290 21.06 -3.15 -5.63
C ARG A 290 22.18 -2.80 -4.66
N ARG A 291 23.37 -3.40 -4.87
CA ARG A 291 24.63 -3.04 -4.20
C ARG A 291 25.10 -1.69 -4.67
#